data_436490176f10515c6c8675b61e3e6ee7
#
_entry.id   436490176f10515c6c8675b61e3e6ee7
#
_cell.length_a   1.000
_cell.length_b   1.000
_cell.length_c   1.000
_cell.angle_alpha   90.00
_cell.angle_beta   90.00
_cell.angle_gamma   90.00
#
_symmetry.space_group_name_H-M   'P 1'
#
loop_
_entity.id
_entity.type
_entity.pdbx_description
1 polymer ?
#
loop_
_entity_poly.entity_id
_entity_poly.type
_entity_poly.pdbx_seq_one_letter_code
_entity_poly.pdbx_strand_id
1 'polypeptide(L)' 'MIKLNIDEPTPGQYFWRVIESDARGQQQQILRSADESANSYELALASGQLALKSAIRQGAERAQKPA' A
#
# COMPACT_ATOMS: atom_id res chain seq x y z
N MET A 1 11.74 -0.05 -0.64
CA MET A 1 10.96 -1.29 -0.74
C MET A 1 9.50 -0.97 -0.48
N ILE A 2 8.63 -1.41 -1.37
CA ILE A 2 7.20 -1.13 -1.26
C ILE A 2 6.50 -2.39 -0.80
N LYS A 3 5.61 -2.25 0.19
CA LYS A 3 4.87 -3.39 0.72
C LYS A 3 3.43 -3.00 1.03
N LEU A 4 2.58 -3.99 1.12
CA LEU A 4 1.18 -3.84 1.47
C LEU A 4 0.97 -4.28 2.92
N ASN A 5 0.25 -3.44 3.66
CA ASN A 5 -0.12 -3.73 5.04
C ASN A 5 -1.64 -3.67 5.18
N ILE A 6 -2.20 -4.53 6.02
CA ILE A 6 -3.63 -4.53 6.29
C ILE A 6 -3.82 -4.49 7.79
N ASP A 7 -4.58 -3.49 8.27
CA ASP A 7 -4.87 -3.31 9.69
C ASP A 7 -6.34 -3.55 9.97
N GLU A 8 -6.61 -4.00 11.17
CA GLU A 8 -7.97 -4.16 11.67
C GLU A 8 -8.10 -3.41 12.99
N PRO A 9 -8.16 -2.05 12.96
CA PRO A 9 -8.25 -1.27 14.19
C PRO A 9 -9.54 -1.50 14.96
N THR A 10 -10.61 -1.85 14.26
CA THR A 10 -11.89 -2.22 14.85
C THR A 10 -12.28 -3.59 14.29
N PRO A 11 -12.75 -4.53 15.12
CA PRO A 11 -13.14 -5.85 14.62
C PRO A 11 -14.11 -5.77 13.45
N GLY A 12 -13.77 -6.48 12.36
CA GLY A 12 -14.55 -6.51 11.15
C GLY A 12 -14.32 -5.35 10.20
N GLN A 13 -13.45 -4.42 10.52
CA GLN A 13 -13.13 -3.29 9.66
C GLN A 13 -11.65 -3.34 9.28
N TYR A 14 -11.39 -3.58 8.01
CA TYR A 14 -10.04 -3.78 7.50
C TYR A 14 -9.64 -2.61 6.61
N PHE A 15 -8.42 -2.08 6.84
CA PHE A 15 -7.87 -0.98 6.06
C PHE A 15 -6.54 -1.42 5.48
N TRP A 16 -6.36 -1.22 4.17
CA TRP A 16 -5.08 -1.49 3.53
C TRP A 16 -4.23 -0.22 3.47
N ARG A 17 -2.92 -0.41 3.49
CA ARG A 17 -1.96 0.68 3.30
C ARG A 17 -0.80 0.19 2.47
N VAL A 18 -0.36 1.02 1.53
CA VAL A 18 0.84 0.77 0.74
C VAL A 18 1.95 1.64 1.31
N ILE A 19 3.02 1.01 1.75
CA ILE A 19 4.10 1.66 2.49
C ILE A 19 5.40 1.47 1.73
N GLU A 20 6.18 2.53 1.63
CA GLU A 20 7.53 2.47 1.13
C GLU A 20 8.51 2.65 2.29
N SER A 21 9.51 1.77 2.35
CA SER A 21 10.57 1.87 3.35
C SER A 21 11.91 1.99 2.65
N ASP A 22 12.92 2.57 3.35
CA ASP A 22 14.27 2.65 2.83
C ASP A 22 14.94 1.26 2.86
N ALA A 23 16.16 1.17 2.36
CA ALA A 23 16.88 -0.09 2.27
C ALA A 23 17.12 -0.73 3.64
N ARG A 24 17.12 0.07 4.70
CA ARG A 24 17.32 -0.41 6.07
C ARG A 24 16.01 -0.66 6.79
N GLY A 25 14.88 -0.30 6.18
CA GLY A 25 13.58 -0.43 6.80
C GLY A 25 13.32 0.56 7.93
N GLN A 26 14.14 1.59 8.07
CA GLN A 26 14.05 2.53 9.18
C GLN A 26 13.08 3.67 8.90
N GLN A 27 13.06 4.17 7.67
CA GLN A 27 12.15 5.22 7.29
C GLN A 27 11.01 4.65 6.47
N GLN A 28 9.80 4.91 6.91
CA GLN A 28 8.61 4.42 6.23
C GLN A 28 7.72 5.58 5.85
N GLN A 29 7.14 5.48 4.67
CA GLN A 29 6.26 6.49 4.13
C GLN A 29 5.02 5.82 3.59
N ILE A 30 3.85 6.33 3.96
CA ILE A 30 2.59 5.82 3.42
C ILE A 30 2.37 6.45 2.06
N LEU A 31 2.36 5.62 1.02
CA LEU A 31 2.12 6.09 -0.34
C LEU A 31 0.63 6.20 -0.64
N ARG A 32 -0.13 5.23 -0.17
CA ARG A 32 -1.58 5.19 -0.34
C ARG A 32 -2.20 4.46 0.83
N SER A 33 -3.44 4.80 1.14
CA SER A 33 -4.21 4.11 2.16
C SER A 33 -5.67 4.07 1.77
N ALA A 34 -6.40 3.12 2.34
CA ALA A 34 -7.83 2.98 2.08
C ALA A 34 -8.59 4.16 2.68
N ASP A 35 -9.54 4.70 1.92
CA ASP A 35 -10.44 5.75 2.41
C ASP A 35 -11.56 5.15 3.24
N GLU A 36 -11.92 3.92 2.96
CA GLU A 36 -13.02 3.23 3.63
C GLU A 36 -12.57 1.85 4.07
N SER A 37 -13.19 1.34 5.13
CA SER A 37 -12.93 -0.01 5.59
C SER A 37 -13.55 -1.04 4.64
N ALA A 38 -12.90 -2.20 4.56
CA ALA A 38 -13.48 -3.38 3.91
C ALA A 38 -14.08 -4.28 4.98
N ASN A 39 -15.11 -5.03 4.61
CA ASN A 39 -15.81 -5.92 5.54
C ASN A 39 -15.07 -7.22 5.79
N SER A 40 -14.05 -7.53 5.00
CA SER A 40 -13.28 -8.75 5.17
C SER A 40 -11.82 -8.50 4.79
N TYR A 41 -10.96 -9.35 5.33
CA TYR A 41 -9.54 -9.31 5.00
C TYR A 41 -9.32 -9.50 3.50
N GLU A 42 -10.06 -10.41 2.89
CA GLU A 42 -9.91 -10.70 1.47
C GLU A 42 -10.24 -9.49 0.60
N LEU A 43 -11.29 -8.75 0.94
CA LEU A 43 -11.66 -7.55 0.19
C LEU A 43 -10.60 -6.47 0.35
N ALA A 44 -10.09 -6.27 1.57
CA ALA A 44 -9.03 -5.30 1.81
C ALA A 44 -7.77 -5.70 1.04
N LEU A 45 -7.44 -6.98 1.03
CA LEU A 45 -6.28 -7.49 0.33
C LEU A 45 -6.40 -7.24 -1.18
N ALA A 46 -7.56 -7.55 -1.76
CA ALA A 46 -7.78 -7.36 -3.19
C ALA A 46 -7.63 -5.89 -3.58
N SER A 47 -8.27 -4.99 -2.83
CA SER A 47 -8.17 -3.56 -3.08
C SER A 47 -6.75 -3.05 -2.88
N GLY A 48 -6.08 -3.52 -1.83
CA GLY A 48 -4.72 -3.13 -1.53
C GLY A 48 -3.73 -3.60 -2.59
N GLN A 49 -3.94 -4.79 -3.15
CA GLN A 49 -3.07 -5.30 -4.21
C GLN A 49 -3.15 -4.45 -5.47
N LEU A 50 -4.34 -3.96 -5.81
CA LEU A 50 -4.49 -3.04 -6.94
C LEU A 50 -3.72 -1.75 -6.70
N ALA A 51 -3.83 -1.21 -5.48
CA ALA A 51 -3.10 0.00 -5.12
C ALA A 51 -1.60 -0.23 -5.10
N LEU A 52 -1.16 -1.40 -4.64
CA LEU A 52 0.25 -1.77 -4.63
C LEU A 52 0.82 -1.83 -6.04
N LYS A 53 0.12 -2.48 -6.95
CA LYS A 53 0.54 -2.56 -8.35
C LYS A 53 0.64 -1.18 -8.97
N SER A 54 -0.33 -0.32 -8.70
CA SER A 54 -0.33 1.05 -9.21
C SER A 54 0.86 1.84 -8.66
N ALA A 55 1.16 1.70 -7.38
CA ALA A 55 2.30 2.39 -6.76
C ALA A 55 3.62 1.92 -7.34
N ILE A 56 3.77 0.62 -7.57
CA ILE A 56 4.98 0.06 -8.17
C ILE A 56 5.14 0.58 -9.59
N ARG A 57 4.06 0.60 -10.36
CA ARG A 57 4.08 1.09 -11.74
C ARG A 57 4.50 2.56 -11.80
N GLN A 58 3.94 3.38 -10.92
CA GLN A 58 4.28 4.80 -10.86
C GLN A 58 5.74 5.00 -10.50
N GLY A 59 6.27 4.20 -9.58
CA GLY A 59 7.68 4.24 -9.24
C GLY A 59 8.57 3.88 -10.40
N ALA A 60 8.21 2.83 -11.15
CA ALA A 60 8.95 2.40 -12.32
C ALA A 60 8.93 3.48 -13.43
N GLU A 61 7.78 4.10 -13.64
CA GLU A 61 7.66 5.17 -14.63
C GLU A 61 8.53 6.36 -14.25
N ARG A 62 8.55 6.73 -12.97
CA ARG A 62 9.42 7.81 -12.52
C ARG A 62 10.90 7.50 -12.70
N ALA A 63 11.27 6.26 -12.45
CA ALA A 63 12.65 5.83 -12.60
C ALA A 63 13.09 5.83 -14.07
N GLN A 64 12.18 5.65 -15.00
CA GLN A 64 12.46 5.63 -16.42
C GLN A 64 12.46 7.00 -17.08
N LYS A 65 11.92 8.00 -16.43
CA LYS A 65 11.88 9.34 -16.99
C LYS A 65 13.28 9.95 -16.99
N PRO A 66 13.72 10.49 -18.12
CA PRO A 66 14.98 11.23 -18.12
C PRO A 66 14.87 12.46 -17.24
N ALA A 67 15.92 12.70 -16.53
CA ALA A 67 15.96 13.85 -15.63
C ALA A 67 15.97 15.16 -16.42
#